data_908d8f3de437c45e615de39b231ee845
#
_entry.id   908d8f3de437c45e615de39b231ee845
#
_cell.length_a   1.000
_cell.length_b   1.000
_cell.length_c   1.000
_cell.angle_alpha   90.00
_cell.angle_beta   90.00
_cell.angle_gamma   90.00
#
_symmetry.space_group_name_H-M   'P 1'
#
loop_
_entity.id
_entity.type
_entity.pdbx_description
1 polymer ?
#
loop_
_entity_poly.entity_id
_entity_poly.type
_entity_poly.pdbx_seq_one_letter_code
_entity_poly.pdbx_strand_id
1 'polypeptide(L)'
;MIINSQKRSFGRGAKVSLFTLGTMRATESLEKMYSIIKNAYYVGINHIETAPSYGDAESLIGNSIKKLAIEENIKEKNWVITSKVLPKGDFDFLKNNFKKSLKNLNRKKINNLAIHGLNLKQHLDGLSGEGKNSFLIL
;
A
#
# COMPACT_ATOMS: atom_id res chain seq x y z
N MET A 1 -7.57 25.58 6.02
CA MET A 1 -8.86 24.89 6.30
C MET A 1 -8.57 23.40 6.39
N ILE A 2 -8.53 22.84 7.60
CA ILE A 2 -8.39 21.38 7.77
C ILE A 2 -9.73 20.81 7.37
N ILE A 3 -9.79 20.17 6.21
CA ILE A 3 -10.93 19.34 5.84
C ILE A 3 -10.96 18.23 6.88
N ASN A 4 -11.90 18.30 7.82
CA ASN A 4 -12.11 17.25 8.81
C ASN A 4 -12.48 15.99 8.02
N SER A 5 -11.48 15.23 7.61
CA SER A 5 -11.63 14.11 6.70
C SER A 5 -12.42 13.04 7.43
N GLN A 6 -13.70 12.93 7.09
CA GLN A 6 -14.52 11.83 7.55
C GLN A 6 -13.82 10.53 7.17
N LYS A 7 -13.47 9.74 8.17
CA LYS A 7 -12.88 8.42 7.96
C LYS A 7 -13.98 7.37 7.89
N ARG A 8 -13.83 6.43 6.97
CA ARG A 8 -14.73 5.30 6.74
C ARG A 8 -14.05 3.99 7.09
N SER A 9 -14.83 3.02 7.51
CA SER A 9 -14.32 1.65 7.67
C SER A 9 -13.91 1.09 6.32
N PHE A 10 -12.75 0.43 6.29
CA PHE A 10 -12.23 -0.27 5.12
C PHE A 10 -11.99 -1.74 5.52
N GLY A 11 -12.97 -2.57 5.24
CA GLY A 11 -13.02 -3.93 5.75
C GLY A 11 -13.06 -3.97 7.28
N ARG A 12 -12.31 -4.90 7.87
CA ARG A 12 -12.14 -5.06 9.33
C ARG A 12 -10.95 -4.26 9.89
N GLY A 13 -10.27 -3.52 9.02
CA GLY A 13 -9.04 -2.81 9.37
C GLY A 13 -9.26 -1.41 9.94
N ALA A 14 -8.21 -0.61 9.87
CA ALA A 14 -8.24 0.78 10.32
C ALA A 14 -9.16 1.64 9.42
N LYS A 15 -9.73 2.68 10.02
CA LYS A 15 -10.51 3.66 9.25
C LYS A 15 -9.63 4.45 8.30
N VAL A 16 -10.08 4.61 7.06
CA VAL A 16 -9.40 5.34 6.00
C VAL A 16 -10.12 6.65 5.67
N SER A 17 -9.38 7.63 5.17
CA SER A 17 -9.92 8.86 4.60
C SER A 17 -10.80 8.55 3.38
N LEU A 18 -11.75 9.45 3.05
CA LEU A 18 -12.59 9.32 1.85
C LEU A 18 -11.77 9.31 0.56
N PHE A 19 -10.65 10.02 0.57
CA PHE A 19 -9.70 10.03 -0.55
C PHE A 19 -8.51 9.13 -0.23
N THR A 20 -8.00 8.48 -1.26
CA THR A 20 -6.80 7.64 -1.22
C THR A 20 -5.72 8.29 -2.06
N LEU A 21 -4.51 8.34 -1.54
CA LEU A 21 -3.33 8.76 -2.30
C LEU A 21 -2.84 7.58 -3.13
N GLY A 22 -3.08 7.61 -4.45
CA GLY A 22 -2.47 6.67 -5.41
C GLY A 22 -1.06 7.11 -5.78
N THR A 23 -0.14 6.15 -5.95
CA THR A 23 1.29 6.45 -6.11
C THR A 23 1.91 5.98 -7.42
N MET A 24 1.13 5.47 -8.36
CA MET A 24 1.62 4.89 -9.61
C MET A 24 2.49 5.86 -10.44
N ARG A 25 2.24 7.16 -10.37
CA ARG A 25 2.96 8.20 -11.11
C ARG A 25 3.91 9.05 -10.24
N ALA A 26 4.00 8.76 -8.94
CA ALA A 26 4.79 9.54 -8.00
C ALA A 26 6.14 8.85 -7.71
N THR A 27 6.96 8.66 -8.74
CA THR A 27 8.22 7.88 -8.68
C THR A 27 9.46 8.70 -9.03
N GLU A 28 9.34 10.03 -9.11
CA GLU A 28 10.44 10.89 -9.57
C GLU A 28 11.60 10.99 -8.57
N SER A 29 11.30 11.29 -7.31
CA SER A 29 12.32 11.44 -6.26
C SER A 29 11.75 11.28 -4.86
N LEU A 30 12.65 11.10 -3.88
CA LEU A 30 12.27 11.04 -2.46
C LEU A 30 11.66 12.36 -1.99
N GLU A 31 12.22 13.50 -2.40
CA GLU A 31 11.75 14.84 -2.02
C GLU A 31 10.34 15.09 -2.53
N LYS A 32 10.07 14.67 -3.77
CA LYS A 32 8.74 14.78 -4.37
C LYS A 32 7.73 13.90 -3.62
N MET A 33 8.06 12.64 -3.38
CA MET A 33 7.20 11.72 -2.63
C MET A 33 6.97 12.22 -1.19
N TYR A 34 8.02 12.68 -0.51
CA TYR A 34 7.93 13.28 0.82
C TYR A 34 6.94 14.45 0.85
N SER A 35 7.08 15.39 -0.09
CA SER A 35 6.21 16.57 -0.20
C SER A 35 4.75 16.16 -0.45
N ILE A 36 4.51 15.20 -1.35
CA ILE A 36 3.17 14.69 -1.66
C ILE A 36 2.53 14.07 -0.41
N ILE A 37 3.25 13.17 0.29
CA ILE A 37 2.72 12.49 1.47
C ILE A 37 2.50 13.48 2.61
N LYS A 38 3.42 14.43 2.82
CA LYS A 38 3.26 15.50 3.82
C LYS A 38 2.00 16.31 3.57
N ASN A 39 1.79 16.78 2.35
CA ASN A 39 0.60 17.55 1.99
C ASN A 39 -0.68 16.71 2.12
N ALA A 40 -0.65 15.43 1.71
CA ALA A 40 -1.76 14.51 1.89
C ALA A 40 -2.19 14.40 3.37
N TYR A 41 -1.21 14.30 4.28
CA TYR A 41 -1.49 14.29 5.72
C TYR A 41 -2.21 15.54 6.19
N TYR A 42 -1.73 16.72 5.80
CA TYR A 42 -2.30 17.99 6.25
C TYR A 42 -3.70 18.27 5.69
N VAL A 43 -4.06 17.67 4.56
CA VAL A 43 -5.46 17.70 4.05
C VAL A 43 -6.30 16.53 4.58
N GLY A 44 -5.76 15.73 5.50
CA GLY A 44 -6.49 14.68 6.21
C GLY A 44 -6.53 13.32 5.50
N ILE A 45 -5.73 13.12 4.45
CA ILE A 45 -5.57 11.82 3.80
C ILE A 45 -4.63 10.96 4.64
N ASN A 46 -5.10 9.77 5.02
CA ASN A 46 -4.31 8.79 5.77
C ASN A 46 -4.14 7.46 5.04
N HIS A 47 -4.75 7.29 3.88
CA HIS A 47 -4.68 6.06 3.09
C HIS A 47 -3.81 6.26 1.87
N ILE A 48 -2.78 5.41 1.74
CA ILE A 48 -1.86 5.37 0.60
C ILE A 48 -2.02 4.03 -0.10
N GLU A 49 -2.19 4.07 -1.40
CA GLU A 49 -2.29 2.90 -2.26
C GLU A 49 -1.08 2.83 -3.18
N THR A 50 -0.43 1.68 -3.21
CA THR A 50 0.78 1.41 -4.00
C THR A 50 0.79 -0.02 -4.54
N ALA A 51 1.85 -0.37 -5.26
CA ALA A 51 2.09 -1.74 -5.74
C ALA A 51 3.58 -1.96 -6.05
N PRO A 52 4.07 -3.21 -5.99
CA PRO A 52 5.44 -3.56 -6.41
C PRO A 52 5.74 -3.19 -7.86
N SER A 53 4.71 -3.15 -8.72
CA SER A 53 4.85 -2.80 -10.14
C SER A 53 4.92 -1.29 -10.41
N TYR A 54 4.86 -0.45 -9.38
CA TYR A 54 4.92 1.01 -9.53
C TYR A 54 6.36 1.55 -9.38
N GLY A 55 7.33 0.85 -9.97
CA GLY A 55 8.74 1.24 -9.88
C GLY A 55 9.22 1.33 -8.43
N ASP A 56 9.84 2.45 -8.07
CA ASP A 56 10.39 2.68 -6.72
C ASP A 56 9.37 3.23 -5.71
N ALA A 57 8.08 3.30 -6.06
CA ALA A 57 7.05 3.93 -5.22
C ALA A 57 7.03 3.39 -3.78
N GLU A 58 7.10 2.07 -3.59
CA GLU A 58 7.11 1.48 -2.24
C GLU A 58 8.30 1.97 -1.40
N SER A 59 9.49 2.01 -1.98
CA SER A 59 10.71 2.47 -1.29
C SER A 59 10.66 3.96 -0.99
N LEU A 60 10.16 4.75 -1.93
CA LEU A 60 9.97 6.19 -1.74
C LEU A 60 8.95 6.49 -0.65
N ILE A 61 7.83 5.74 -0.60
CA ILE A 61 6.81 5.86 0.46
C ILE A 61 7.42 5.51 1.82
N GLY A 62 8.09 4.36 1.92
CA GLY A 62 8.68 3.89 3.17
C GLY A 62 9.68 4.90 3.75
N ASN A 63 10.56 5.43 2.90
CA ASN A 63 11.55 6.43 3.29
C ASN A 63 10.90 7.79 3.63
N SER A 64 9.88 8.21 2.89
CA SER A 64 9.15 9.46 3.17
C SER A 64 8.42 9.41 4.50
N ILE A 65 7.74 8.31 4.82
CA ILE A 65 7.04 8.15 6.11
C ILE A 65 8.04 8.14 7.26
N LYS A 66 9.19 7.48 7.09
CA LYS A 66 10.26 7.49 8.09
C LYS A 66 10.81 8.90 8.32
N LYS A 67 11.06 9.65 7.26
CA LYS A 67 11.51 11.04 7.31
C LYS A 67 10.47 11.95 8.00
N LEU A 68 9.18 11.81 7.65
CA LEU A 68 8.07 12.54 8.28
C LEU A 68 7.94 12.24 9.79
N ALA A 69 8.22 11.01 10.21
CA ALA A 69 8.19 10.65 11.62
C ALA A 69 9.29 11.37 12.42
N ILE A 70 10.44 11.61 11.81
CA ILE A 70 11.60 12.29 12.41
C ILE A 70 11.41 13.81 12.40
N GLU A 71 11.09 14.38 11.25
CA GLU A 71 11.08 15.83 11.03
C GLU A 71 9.77 16.50 11.48
N GLU A 72 8.64 15.82 11.31
CA GLU A 72 7.31 16.39 11.53
C GLU A 72 6.53 15.70 12.67
N ASN A 73 7.12 14.70 13.33
CA ASN A 73 6.45 13.85 14.32
C ASN A 73 5.16 13.16 13.79
N ILE A 74 5.05 12.99 12.46
CA ILE A 74 3.96 12.27 11.80
C ILE A 74 4.28 10.79 11.80
N LYS A 75 3.79 10.07 12.80
CA LYS A 75 4.19 8.68 13.07
C LYS A 75 3.65 7.70 12.04
N GLU A 76 4.36 6.58 11.88
CA GLU A 76 4.01 5.49 10.97
C GLU A 76 2.57 4.98 11.16
N LYS A 77 2.08 4.91 12.41
CA LYS A 77 0.71 4.49 12.74
C LYS A 77 -0.38 5.42 12.19
N ASN A 78 -0.04 6.62 11.75
CA ASN A 78 -0.98 7.55 11.15
C ASN A 78 -1.40 7.12 9.74
N TRP A 79 -0.68 6.19 9.12
CA TRP A 79 -0.86 5.79 7.74
C TRP A 79 -1.46 4.40 7.62
N VAL A 80 -2.47 4.28 6.78
CA VAL A 80 -3.02 3.02 6.29
C VAL A 80 -2.43 2.76 4.91
N ILE A 81 -1.72 1.64 4.76
CA ILE A 81 -1.08 1.28 3.49
C ILE A 81 -1.81 0.10 2.87
N THR A 82 -2.17 0.24 1.59
CA THR A 82 -2.57 -0.86 0.71
C THR A 82 -1.46 -1.09 -0.31
N SER A 83 -0.90 -2.28 -0.34
CA SER A 83 -0.07 -2.73 -1.46
C SER A 83 -0.73 -3.91 -2.16
N LYS A 84 -0.10 -4.46 -3.20
CA LYS A 84 -0.73 -5.45 -4.07
C LYS A 84 0.18 -6.65 -4.30
N VAL A 85 -0.44 -7.78 -4.63
CA VAL A 85 0.23 -8.95 -5.20
C VAL A 85 -0.37 -9.26 -6.57
N LEU A 86 0.44 -9.79 -7.48
CA LEU A 86 -0.03 -10.22 -8.78
C LEU A 86 -0.81 -11.54 -8.65
N PRO A 87 -1.89 -11.76 -9.44
CA PRO A 87 -2.65 -13.00 -9.43
C PRO A 87 -1.93 -14.09 -10.25
N LYS A 88 -0.67 -14.34 -9.95
CA LYS A 88 0.17 -15.33 -10.67
C LYS A 88 1.28 -15.87 -9.76
N GLY A 89 1.82 -17.02 -10.16
CA GLY A 89 2.85 -17.71 -9.40
C GLY A 89 2.28 -18.62 -8.32
N ASP A 90 3.17 -19.34 -7.66
CA ASP A 90 2.85 -20.16 -6.49
C ASP A 90 2.91 -19.35 -5.19
N PHE A 91 2.62 -20.03 -4.09
CA PHE A 91 2.64 -19.43 -2.76
C PHE A 91 4.00 -18.83 -2.40
N ASP A 92 5.09 -19.50 -2.73
CA ASP A 92 6.43 -19.00 -2.40
C ASP A 92 6.79 -17.76 -3.20
N PHE A 93 6.40 -17.69 -4.46
CA PHE A 93 6.54 -16.49 -5.28
C PHE A 93 5.77 -15.31 -4.65
N LEU A 94 4.52 -15.51 -4.29
CA LEU A 94 3.68 -14.48 -3.67
C LEU A 94 4.24 -14.03 -2.32
N LYS A 95 4.64 -14.98 -1.48
CA LYS A 95 5.25 -14.72 -0.17
C LYS A 95 6.55 -13.93 -0.28
N ASN A 96 7.40 -14.26 -1.25
CA ASN A 96 8.66 -13.56 -1.46
C ASN A 96 8.42 -12.13 -1.98
N ASN A 97 7.48 -11.94 -2.91
CA ASN A 97 7.09 -10.62 -3.39
C ASN A 97 6.51 -9.76 -2.25
N PHE A 98 5.65 -10.33 -1.42
CA PHE A 98 5.10 -9.64 -0.26
C PHE A 98 6.19 -9.24 0.75
N LYS A 99 7.14 -10.13 1.06
CA LYS A 99 8.29 -9.80 1.90
C LYS A 99 9.14 -8.66 1.33
N LYS A 100 9.32 -8.64 0.00
CA LYS A 100 10.01 -7.53 -0.68
C LYS A 100 9.25 -6.21 -0.51
N SER A 101 7.93 -6.22 -0.66
CA SER A 101 7.09 -5.04 -0.40
C SER A 101 7.21 -4.53 1.04
N LEU A 102 7.20 -5.42 2.03
CA LEU A 102 7.41 -5.03 3.43
C LEU A 102 8.78 -4.37 3.64
N LYS A 103 9.83 -4.92 3.03
CA LYS A 103 11.18 -4.35 3.09
C LYS A 103 11.23 -2.97 2.44
N ASN A 104 10.68 -2.81 1.24
CA ASN A 104 10.64 -1.54 0.51
C ASN A 104 9.88 -0.47 1.31
N LEU A 105 8.73 -0.84 1.86
CA LEU A 105 7.91 0.06 2.67
C LEU A 105 8.47 0.35 4.07
N ASN A 106 9.60 -0.26 4.44
CA ASN A 106 10.19 -0.20 5.78
C ASN A 106 9.18 -0.60 6.87
N ARG A 107 8.35 -1.63 6.64
CA ARG A 107 7.29 -2.06 7.54
C ARG A 107 7.35 -3.54 7.90
N LYS A 108 6.90 -3.89 9.10
CA LYS A 108 6.71 -5.27 9.52
C LYS A 108 5.38 -5.85 9.04
N LYS A 109 4.40 -4.99 8.74
CA LYS A 109 3.07 -5.35 8.23
C LYS A 109 2.50 -4.21 7.41
N ILE A 110 1.60 -4.52 6.48
CA ILE A 110 0.73 -3.56 5.80
C ILE A 110 -0.70 -3.74 6.27
N ASN A 111 -1.53 -2.74 6.05
CA ASN A 111 -2.91 -2.74 6.53
C ASN A 111 -3.82 -3.55 5.61
N ASN A 112 -3.63 -3.43 4.30
CA ASN A 112 -4.45 -4.10 3.30
C ASN A 112 -3.55 -4.66 2.19
N LEU A 113 -3.86 -5.87 1.75
CA LEU A 113 -3.25 -6.51 0.60
C LEU A 113 -4.32 -6.70 -0.47
N ALA A 114 -4.11 -6.10 -1.63
CA ALA A 114 -5.00 -6.21 -2.77
C ALA A 114 -4.42 -7.13 -3.83
N ILE A 115 -5.26 -7.68 -4.70
CA ILE A 115 -4.84 -8.43 -5.86
C ILE A 115 -4.78 -7.48 -7.06
N HIS A 116 -3.65 -7.47 -7.75
CA HIS A 116 -3.37 -6.52 -8.81
C HIS A 116 -3.82 -7.05 -10.16
N GLY A 117 -4.72 -6.32 -10.82
CA GLY A 117 -5.08 -6.60 -12.22
C GLY A 117 -5.88 -7.90 -12.43
N LEU A 118 -6.95 -8.09 -11.65
CA LEU A 118 -7.93 -9.14 -11.89
C LEU A 118 -8.77 -8.82 -13.13
N ASN A 119 -8.23 -9.03 -14.32
CA ASN A 119 -8.87 -8.71 -15.59
C ASN A 119 -9.09 -9.91 -16.52
N LEU A 120 -8.69 -11.11 -16.10
CA LEU A 120 -8.85 -12.35 -16.86
C LEU A 120 -9.56 -13.40 -16.01
N LYS A 121 -10.40 -14.24 -16.64
CA LYS A 121 -11.09 -15.34 -15.95
C LYS A 121 -10.10 -16.28 -15.25
N GLN A 122 -9.00 -16.61 -15.89
CA GLN A 122 -7.93 -17.44 -15.31
C GLN A 122 -7.36 -16.90 -14.00
N HIS A 123 -7.43 -15.59 -13.76
CA HIS A 123 -7.01 -15.00 -12.49
C HIS A 123 -8.01 -15.32 -11.36
N LEU A 124 -9.30 -15.40 -11.69
CA LEU A 124 -10.34 -15.79 -10.74
C LEU A 124 -10.27 -17.28 -10.43
N ASP A 125 -10.04 -18.10 -11.46
CA ASP A 125 -9.90 -19.55 -11.31
C ASP A 125 -8.72 -19.90 -10.38
N GLY A 126 -7.61 -19.15 -10.48
CA GLY A 126 -6.48 -19.27 -9.56
C GLY A 126 -6.77 -18.84 -8.10
N LEU A 127 -7.78 -18.00 -7.87
CA LEU A 127 -8.21 -17.58 -6.54
C LEU A 127 -9.19 -18.57 -5.90
N SER A 128 -10.05 -19.20 -6.72
CA SER A 128 -11.09 -20.13 -6.27
C SER A 128 -10.62 -21.59 -6.26
N GLY A 129 -9.43 -21.86 -6.80
CA GLY A 129 -8.96 -23.21 -7.08
C GLY A 129 -8.71 -24.05 -5.84
N GLU A 130 -9.06 -25.32 -5.90
CA GLU A 130 -8.73 -26.38 -4.94
C GLU A 130 -7.21 -26.70 -4.93
N GLY A 131 -6.41 -25.88 -5.57
CA GLY A 131 -4.99 -26.10 -5.79
C GLY A 131 -4.08 -25.30 -4.87
N LYS A 132 -2.80 -25.62 -4.96
CA LYS A 132 -1.65 -25.08 -4.22
C LYS A 132 -1.44 -23.55 -4.32
N ASN A 133 -2.30 -22.82 -5.00
CA ASN A 133 -2.20 -21.39 -5.32
C ASN A 133 -3.27 -20.53 -4.63
N SER A 134 -3.82 -20.99 -3.55
CA SER A 134 -4.86 -20.25 -2.85
C SER A 134 -4.29 -19.00 -2.16
N PHE A 135 -4.72 -17.82 -2.60
CA PHE A 135 -4.45 -16.54 -1.92
C PHE A 135 -5.06 -16.46 -0.52
N LEU A 136 -5.88 -17.44 -0.13
CA LEU A 136 -6.55 -17.48 1.18
C LEU A 136 -5.64 -17.89 2.32
N ILE A 137 -4.37 -18.21 2.04
CA ILE A 137 -3.40 -18.71 3.03
C ILE A 137 -2.39 -17.60 3.44
N LEU A 138 -2.51 -16.39 2.87
CA LEU A 138 -1.75 -15.23 3.32
C LEU A 138 -2.45 -14.57 4.52
#